data_a223bd79c859b56a5472eed1518e915e
#
_entry.id   a223bd79c859b56a5472eed1518e915e
#
_cell.length_a   1.000
_cell.length_b   1.000
_cell.length_c   1.000
_cell.angle_alpha   90.00
_cell.angle_beta   90.00
_cell.angle_gamma   90.00
#
_symmetry.space_group_name_H-M   'P 1'
#
loop_
_entity.id
_entity.type
_entity.pdbx_description
1 polymer ?
#
loop_
_entity_poly.entity_id
_entity_poly.type
_entity_poly.pdbx_seq_one_letter_code
_entity_poly.pdbx_strand_id
1 'polypeptide(L)'
;MMRKFLIGFLLACIVLPADLLFAAVGCDLNDPDRDVARLFPGSTGYKTNYVAIDQKGGPALLTQVEERLGDKFQGLFETIDVPYTLYEVFKGKDKIGYIHGVNQKGQYGGIQVFVVLDLDGVIKNFYFQKLTSRYGKELRDQKFGEQFIGLTLKDFYNYDVLTGKTSGPSGVERIKNPVPEAEFDFRAALRGTKKNLILVDEFILGNKYLQYQKTVGEQKK
;
A
#
# COMPACT_ATOMS: atom_id res chain seq x y z
N MET A 1 -23.71 31.86 -67.52
CA MET A 1 -24.27 30.77 -66.70
C MET A 1 -23.13 30.18 -65.83
N MET A 2 -22.99 30.64 -64.59
CA MET A 2 -21.95 30.14 -63.66
C MET A 2 -22.59 29.12 -62.73
N ARG A 3 -22.15 27.87 -62.82
CA ARG A 3 -22.53 26.79 -61.90
C ARG A 3 -21.63 26.87 -60.65
N LYS A 4 -22.24 27.26 -59.54
CA LYS A 4 -21.58 27.23 -58.21
C LYS A 4 -21.53 25.79 -57.73
N PHE A 5 -20.34 25.21 -57.65
CA PHE A 5 -20.09 23.95 -56.95
C PHE A 5 -20.02 24.24 -55.45
N LEU A 6 -21.02 23.76 -54.72
CA LEU A 6 -21.03 23.76 -53.27
C LEU A 6 -20.31 22.50 -52.82
N ILE A 7 -19.07 22.64 -52.35
CA ILE A 7 -18.33 21.55 -51.74
C ILE A 7 -18.77 21.51 -50.24
N GLY A 8 -19.64 20.54 -49.95
CA GLY A 8 -20.00 20.23 -48.58
C GLY A 8 -18.82 19.57 -47.88
N PHE A 9 -18.20 20.30 -46.97
CA PHE A 9 -17.16 19.77 -46.08
C PHE A 9 -17.88 18.97 -44.98
N LEU A 10 -17.96 17.64 -45.12
CA LEU A 10 -18.48 16.72 -44.11
C LEU A 10 -17.44 16.60 -43.00
N LEU A 11 -17.63 17.36 -41.92
CA LEU A 11 -16.82 17.26 -40.71
C LEU A 11 -17.23 15.98 -40.01
N ALA A 12 -16.54 14.87 -40.31
CA ALA A 12 -16.66 13.63 -39.54
C ALA A 12 -16.03 13.87 -38.17
N CYS A 13 -16.86 14.19 -37.18
CA CYS A 13 -16.45 14.08 -35.77
C CYS A 13 -16.12 12.62 -35.48
N ILE A 14 -14.84 12.28 -35.53
CA ILE A 14 -14.33 11.05 -34.98
C ILE A 14 -14.47 11.20 -33.46
N VAL A 15 -15.56 10.67 -32.92
CA VAL A 15 -15.70 10.44 -31.50
C VAL A 15 -14.74 9.29 -31.20
N LEU A 16 -13.48 9.61 -30.90
CA LEU A 16 -12.57 8.69 -30.25
C LEU A 16 -13.22 8.35 -28.91
N PRO A 17 -13.43 7.06 -28.58
CA PRO A 17 -13.76 6.71 -27.23
C PRO A 17 -12.61 7.27 -26.38
N ALA A 18 -12.93 8.23 -25.53
CA ALA A 18 -12.06 8.56 -24.42
C ALA A 18 -12.06 7.31 -23.55
N ASP A 19 -11.19 6.35 -23.88
CA ASP A 19 -10.72 5.40 -22.90
C ASP A 19 -10.20 6.30 -21.78
N LEU A 20 -11.02 6.45 -20.74
CA LEU A 20 -10.58 6.99 -19.49
C LEU A 20 -9.40 6.11 -19.12
N LEU A 21 -8.20 6.61 -19.42
CA LEU A 21 -6.98 6.15 -18.81
C LEU A 21 -7.18 6.39 -17.31
N PHE A 22 -7.86 5.47 -16.66
CA PHE A 22 -7.68 5.28 -15.24
C PHE A 22 -6.20 4.96 -15.13
N ALA A 23 -5.42 6.00 -14.88
CA ALA A 23 -4.08 5.81 -14.40
C ALA A 23 -4.26 4.91 -13.20
N ALA A 24 -3.93 3.63 -13.37
CA ALA A 24 -3.91 2.68 -12.29
C ALA A 24 -3.12 3.35 -11.19
N VAL A 25 -3.78 3.69 -10.08
CA VAL A 25 -3.11 4.31 -8.96
C VAL A 25 -2.40 3.20 -8.20
N GLY A 26 -1.67 2.40 -8.97
CA GLY A 26 -0.76 1.40 -8.46
C GLY A 26 0.33 2.06 -7.64
N CYS A 27 0.91 1.31 -6.76
CA CYS A 27 2.05 1.73 -5.98
C CYS A 27 3.29 0.97 -6.49
N ASP A 28 3.72 1.33 -7.71
CA ASP A 28 4.90 0.74 -8.32
C ASP A 28 6.19 1.37 -7.77
N LEU A 29 7.27 0.59 -7.75
CA LEU A 29 8.61 1.14 -7.56
C LEU A 29 8.94 2.08 -8.72
N ASN A 30 9.59 3.22 -8.43
CA ASN A 30 9.97 4.19 -9.46
C ASN A 30 11.03 3.63 -10.44
N ASP A 31 11.92 2.80 -9.93
CA ASP A 31 12.96 2.11 -10.68
C ASP A 31 13.13 0.72 -10.06
N PRO A 32 12.31 -0.27 -10.51
CA PRO A 32 12.29 -1.58 -9.89
C PRO A 32 13.64 -2.29 -9.87
N ASP A 33 14.44 -2.19 -10.93
CA ASP A 33 15.75 -2.86 -11.01
C ASP A 33 16.70 -2.31 -9.95
N ARG A 34 16.83 -0.99 -9.88
CA ARG A 34 17.68 -0.33 -8.89
C ARG A 34 17.16 -0.49 -7.48
N ASP A 35 15.83 -0.34 -7.28
CA ASP A 35 15.24 -0.37 -5.96
C ASP A 35 15.28 -1.77 -5.35
N VAL A 36 15.02 -2.83 -6.14
CA VAL A 36 15.14 -4.21 -5.67
C VAL A 36 16.59 -4.53 -5.29
N ALA A 37 17.57 -4.16 -6.13
CA ALA A 37 18.99 -4.39 -5.83
C ALA A 37 19.42 -3.68 -4.55
N ARG A 38 18.91 -2.47 -4.30
CA ARG A 38 19.19 -1.68 -3.09
C ARG A 38 18.54 -2.28 -1.85
N LEU A 39 17.27 -2.74 -1.96
CA LEU A 39 16.47 -3.25 -0.83
C LEU A 39 16.79 -4.69 -0.46
N PHE A 40 17.25 -5.47 -1.43
CA PHE A 40 17.70 -6.85 -1.26
C PHE A 40 19.12 -7.01 -1.86
N PRO A 41 20.16 -6.60 -1.16
CA PRO A 41 21.53 -6.78 -1.63
C PRO A 41 21.83 -8.26 -1.92
N GLY A 42 22.32 -8.54 -3.12
CA GLY A 42 22.60 -9.90 -3.58
C GLY A 42 21.40 -10.63 -4.19
N SER A 43 20.25 -9.95 -4.39
CA SER A 43 19.17 -10.47 -5.26
C SER A 43 19.67 -10.61 -6.70
N THR A 44 19.13 -11.60 -7.42
CA THR A 44 19.46 -11.84 -8.82
C THR A 44 18.31 -11.52 -9.77
N GLY A 45 17.14 -11.20 -9.24
CA GLY A 45 15.96 -10.84 -10.00
C GLY A 45 14.71 -10.75 -9.15
N TYR A 46 13.63 -10.35 -9.78
CA TYR A 46 12.32 -10.25 -9.16
C TYR A 46 11.21 -10.59 -10.16
N LYS A 47 10.03 -10.89 -9.63
CA LYS A 47 8.81 -11.04 -10.40
C LYS A 47 7.80 -10.01 -9.92
N THR A 48 7.21 -9.25 -10.84
CA THR A 48 6.14 -8.31 -10.55
C THR A 48 4.78 -8.99 -10.73
N ASN A 49 3.93 -8.90 -9.73
CA ASN A 49 2.55 -9.35 -9.78
C ASN A 49 1.62 -8.16 -9.49
N TYR A 50 0.58 -8.03 -10.30
CA TYR A 50 -0.49 -7.06 -10.09
C TYR A 50 -1.71 -7.80 -9.56
N VAL A 51 -2.18 -7.40 -8.38
CA VAL A 51 -3.24 -8.11 -7.66
C VAL A 51 -4.29 -7.11 -7.19
N ALA A 52 -5.53 -7.29 -7.61
CA ALA A 52 -6.65 -6.49 -7.11
C ALA A 52 -7.57 -7.34 -6.23
N ILE A 53 -8.26 -6.69 -5.31
CA ILE A 53 -9.16 -7.36 -4.36
C ILE A 53 -10.31 -8.03 -5.11
N ASP A 54 -10.85 -7.39 -6.15
CA ASP A 54 -11.94 -7.93 -6.99
C ASP A 54 -11.56 -9.26 -7.64
N GLN A 55 -10.30 -9.40 -8.08
CA GLN A 55 -9.76 -10.60 -8.72
C GLN A 55 -9.51 -11.74 -7.74
N LYS A 56 -9.28 -11.44 -6.45
CA LYS A 56 -8.92 -12.42 -5.42
C LYS A 56 -10.10 -12.90 -4.58
N GLY A 57 -11.14 -12.10 -4.41
CA GLY A 57 -12.27 -12.48 -3.56
C GLY A 57 -13.40 -11.45 -3.56
N GLY A 58 -13.27 -10.39 -4.33
CA GLY A 58 -14.31 -9.39 -4.52
C GLY A 58 -14.76 -8.70 -3.24
N PRO A 59 -16.07 -8.37 -3.12
CA PRO A 59 -16.59 -7.66 -1.96
C PRO A 59 -16.43 -8.40 -0.63
N ALA A 60 -16.39 -9.73 -0.64
CA ALA A 60 -16.17 -10.53 0.57
C ALA A 60 -14.75 -10.32 1.11
N LEU A 61 -13.74 -10.36 0.23
CA LEU A 61 -12.35 -10.08 0.62
C LEU A 61 -12.18 -8.63 1.06
N LEU A 62 -12.83 -7.66 0.39
CA LEU A 62 -12.81 -6.27 0.84
C LEU A 62 -13.31 -6.14 2.28
N THR A 63 -14.46 -6.76 2.58
CA THR A 63 -15.02 -6.75 3.95
C THR A 63 -14.03 -7.31 4.96
N GLN A 64 -13.40 -8.44 4.65
CA GLN A 64 -12.39 -9.06 5.52
C GLN A 64 -11.17 -8.16 5.73
N VAL A 65 -10.65 -7.52 4.68
CA VAL A 65 -9.52 -6.60 4.77
C VAL A 65 -9.88 -5.38 5.62
N GLU A 66 -11.06 -4.80 5.46
CA GLU A 66 -11.55 -3.66 6.24
C GLU A 66 -11.74 -4.01 7.72
N GLU A 67 -12.29 -5.18 8.02
CA GLU A 67 -12.41 -5.68 9.41
C GLU A 67 -11.04 -5.86 10.07
N ARG A 68 -10.07 -6.41 9.35
CA ARG A 68 -8.69 -6.58 9.84
C ARG A 68 -7.98 -5.23 10.01
N LEU A 69 -8.25 -4.28 9.13
CA LEU A 69 -7.71 -2.92 9.22
C LEU A 69 -8.32 -2.16 10.40
N GLY A 70 -9.60 -2.39 10.71
CA GLY A 70 -10.40 -1.63 11.66
C GLY A 70 -10.86 -0.29 11.09
N ASP A 71 -10.92 -0.17 9.76
CA ASP A 71 -11.36 1.03 9.05
C ASP A 71 -11.83 0.67 7.65
N LYS A 72 -12.69 1.53 7.08
CA LYS A 72 -13.16 1.37 5.70
C LYS A 72 -12.12 1.87 4.70
N PHE A 73 -12.09 1.25 3.53
CA PHE A 73 -11.33 1.78 2.41
C PHE A 73 -11.93 3.11 1.97
N GLN A 74 -11.07 4.08 1.66
CA GLN A 74 -11.47 5.46 1.41
C GLN A 74 -10.81 6.04 0.16
N GLY A 75 -11.64 6.73 -0.64
CA GLY A 75 -11.17 7.56 -1.74
C GLY A 75 -10.64 6.78 -2.94
N LEU A 76 -10.03 7.50 -3.87
CA LEU A 76 -9.60 7.01 -5.18
C LEU A 76 -8.50 5.94 -5.14
N PHE A 77 -7.78 5.82 -4.02
CA PHE A 77 -6.62 4.93 -3.90
C PHE A 77 -6.96 3.60 -3.22
N GLU A 78 -8.20 3.37 -2.87
CA GLU A 78 -8.63 2.20 -2.10
C GLU A 78 -9.92 1.59 -2.67
N THR A 79 -10.14 1.69 -3.99
CA THR A 79 -11.26 0.98 -4.65
C THR A 79 -10.91 -0.50 -4.83
N ILE A 80 -11.95 -1.33 -4.97
CA ILE A 80 -11.81 -2.80 -5.03
C ILE A 80 -10.99 -3.27 -6.24
N ASP A 81 -10.99 -2.49 -7.31
CA ASP A 81 -10.35 -2.74 -8.59
C ASP A 81 -8.92 -2.17 -8.68
N VAL A 82 -8.46 -1.44 -7.66
CA VAL A 82 -7.07 -0.92 -7.65
C VAL A 82 -6.08 -2.08 -7.67
N PRO A 83 -5.20 -2.16 -8.69
CA PRO A 83 -4.16 -3.16 -8.71
C PRO A 83 -3.05 -2.79 -7.72
N TYR A 84 -2.79 -3.68 -6.78
CA TYR A 84 -1.64 -3.59 -5.88
C TYR A 84 -0.45 -4.29 -6.52
N THR A 85 0.70 -3.64 -6.51
CA THR A 85 1.93 -4.19 -7.08
C THR A 85 2.73 -4.90 -6.01
N LEU A 86 2.99 -6.16 -6.27
CA LEU A 86 3.77 -7.03 -5.42
C LEU A 86 5.02 -7.50 -6.14
N TYR A 87 6.18 -7.26 -5.56
CA TYR A 87 7.45 -7.78 -6.04
C TYR A 87 7.86 -8.99 -5.22
N GLU A 88 7.99 -10.14 -5.88
CA GLU A 88 8.64 -11.33 -5.33
C GLU A 88 10.12 -11.27 -5.69
N VAL A 89 11.00 -11.29 -4.71
CA VAL A 89 12.45 -11.11 -4.92
C VAL A 89 13.16 -12.45 -4.79
N PHE A 90 14.13 -12.68 -5.68
CA PHE A 90 14.85 -13.95 -5.79
C PHE A 90 16.37 -13.80 -5.71
N LYS A 91 17.00 -14.85 -5.18
CA LYS A 91 18.45 -15.10 -5.30
C LYS A 91 18.65 -16.46 -5.98
N GLY A 92 19.06 -16.45 -7.23
CA GLY A 92 19.02 -17.65 -8.05
C GLY A 92 17.57 -18.13 -8.24
N LYS A 93 17.28 -19.34 -7.76
CA LYS A 93 15.94 -19.95 -7.79
C LYS A 93 15.15 -19.73 -6.49
N ASP A 94 15.81 -19.26 -5.46
CA ASP A 94 15.22 -19.14 -4.12
C ASP A 94 14.55 -17.80 -3.98
N LYS A 95 13.27 -17.81 -3.61
CA LYS A 95 12.57 -16.59 -3.19
C LYS A 95 13.12 -16.16 -1.84
N ILE A 96 13.46 -14.88 -1.68
CA ILE A 96 14.10 -14.35 -0.48
C ILE A 96 13.25 -13.29 0.24
N GLY A 97 12.16 -12.82 -0.38
CA GLY A 97 11.24 -11.88 0.26
C GLY A 97 10.33 -11.17 -0.73
N TYR A 98 9.70 -10.12 -0.23
CA TYR A 98 8.69 -9.35 -0.93
C TYR A 98 8.89 -7.86 -0.76
N ILE A 99 8.46 -7.08 -1.76
CA ILE A 99 8.29 -5.62 -1.64
C ILE A 99 6.85 -5.31 -2.02
N HIS A 100 6.18 -4.54 -1.19
CA HIS A 100 4.80 -4.12 -1.43
C HIS A 100 4.60 -2.67 -1.00
N GLY A 101 3.80 -1.93 -1.76
CA GLY A 101 3.49 -0.55 -1.50
C GLY A 101 2.00 -0.27 -1.52
N VAL A 102 1.56 0.69 -0.72
CA VAL A 102 0.19 1.19 -0.75
C VAL A 102 0.16 2.71 -0.78
N ASN A 103 -0.85 3.24 -1.45
CA ASN A 103 -1.19 4.64 -1.36
C ASN A 103 -2.00 4.90 -0.08
N GLN A 104 -1.76 6.02 0.55
CA GLN A 104 -2.44 6.47 1.75
C GLN A 104 -2.72 7.97 1.65
N LYS A 105 -3.88 8.42 2.13
CA LYS A 105 -4.17 9.84 2.25
C LYS A 105 -3.38 10.42 3.42
N GLY A 106 -2.54 11.41 3.15
CA GLY A 106 -1.88 12.25 4.14
C GLY A 106 -2.59 13.58 4.31
N GLN A 107 -2.08 14.42 5.21
CA GLN A 107 -2.66 15.75 5.52
C GLN A 107 -2.58 16.71 4.32
N TYR A 108 -1.48 16.66 3.57
CA TYR A 108 -1.20 17.59 2.47
C TYR A 108 -1.27 16.95 1.10
N GLY A 109 -1.59 15.66 1.01
CA GLY A 109 -1.67 14.92 -0.25
C GLY A 109 -1.38 13.43 -0.08
N GLY A 110 -1.03 12.77 -1.19
CA GLY A 110 -0.76 11.34 -1.20
C GLY A 110 0.56 10.96 -0.53
N ILE A 111 0.52 9.87 0.20
CA ILE A 111 1.67 9.19 0.80
C ILE A 111 1.76 7.80 0.19
N GLN A 112 2.94 7.39 -0.26
CA GLN A 112 3.21 6.02 -0.70
C GLN A 112 4.10 5.34 0.34
N VAL A 113 3.52 4.38 1.04
CA VAL A 113 4.19 3.59 2.08
C VAL A 113 4.64 2.27 1.48
N PHE A 114 5.93 1.99 1.52
CA PHE A 114 6.52 0.74 1.09
C PHE A 114 7.08 -0.04 2.26
N VAL A 115 6.86 -1.35 2.24
CA VAL A 115 7.46 -2.32 3.16
C VAL A 115 8.25 -3.36 2.38
N VAL A 116 9.40 -3.73 2.92
CA VAL A 116 10.22 -4.84 2.47
C VAL A 116 10.07 -5.94 3.51
N LEU A 117 9.69 -7.14 3.07
CA LEU A 117 9.34 -8.25 3.94
C LEU A 117 10.19 -9.47 3.64
N ASP A 118 10.52 -10.25 4.67
CA ASP A 118 11.00 -11.61 4.47
C ASP A 118 9.83 -12.57 4.12
N LEU A 119 10.14 -13.85 3.96
CA LEU A 119 9.15 -14.87 3.58
C LEU A 119 8.08 -15.11 4.66
N ASP A 120 8.36 -14.70 5.88
CA ASP A 120 7.44 -14.81 7.01
C ASP A 120 6.55 -13.58 7.18
N GLY A 121 6.79 -12.51 6.41
CA GLY A 121 6.06 -11.25 6.52
C GLY A 121 6.61 -10.32 7.61
N VAL A 122 7.86 -10.54 8.04
CA VAL A 122 8.55 -9.63 8.97
C VAL A 122 9.12 -8.45 8.21
N ILE A 123 8.88 -7.24 8.70
CA ILE A 123 9.40 -6.02 8.08
C ILE A 123 10.94 -5.97 8.21
N LYS A 124 11.61 -5.89 7.06
CA LYS A 124 13.07 -5.75 6.94
C LYS A 124 13.47 -4.32 6.59
N ASN A 125 12.56 -3.58 5.95
CA ASN A 125 12.75 -2.16 5.64
C ASN A 125 11.38 -1.48 5.49
N PHE A 126 11.36 -0.18 5.80
CA PHE A 126 10.21 0.71 5.65
C PHE A 126 10.69 2.02 5.02
N TYR A 127 9.94 2.54 4.06
CA TYR A 127 10.24 3.86 3.51
C TYR A 127 9.03 4.48 2.79
N PHE A 128 9.10 5.80 2.59
CA PHE A 128 8.16 6.53 1.76
C PHE A 128 8.75 6.74 0.37
N GLN A 129 8.14 6.17 -0.66
CA GLN A 129 8.51 6.52 -2.04
C GLN A 129 8.00 7.92 -2.39
N LYS A 130 6.74 8.22 -2.02
CA LYS A 130 6.15 9.55 -2.11
C LYS A 130 5.67 9.96 -0.72
N LEU A 131 5.95 11.19 -0.35
CA LEU A 131 5.48 11.77 0.91
C LEU A 131 5.21 13.25 0.70
N THR A 132 3.92 13.61 0.60
CA THR A 132 3.47 14.99 0.54
C THR A 132 3.17 15.46 1.96
N SER A 133 4.21 15.96 2.63
CA SER A 133 4.13 16.41 4.02
C SER A 133 5.05 17.60 4.25
N ARG A 134 4.64 18.51 5.14
CA ARG A 134 5.53 19.59 5.61
C ARG A 134 6.66 19.05 6.49
N TYR A 135 6.45 17.88 7.09
CA TYR A 135 7.37 17.19 8.00
C TYR A 135 8.09 16.02 7.28
N GLY A 136 8.18 16.14 5.96
CA GLY A 136 8.73 15.08 5.11
C GLY A 136 10.19 14.75 5.41
N LYS A 137 10.96 15.70 5.92
CA LYS A 137 12.37 15.49 6.33
C LYS A 137 12.43 14.56 7.55
N GLU A 138 11.65 14.84 8.56
CA GLU A 138 11.64 14.12 9.84
C GLU A 138 11.05 12.72 9.65
N LEU A 139 9.96 12.59 8.88
CA LEU A 139 9.33 11.30 8.59
C LEU A 139 10.17 10.42 7.64
N ARG A 140 11.06 11.01 6.82
CA ARG A 140 11.99 10.25 5.96
C ARG A 140 13.33 9.95 6.65
N ASP A 141 13.52 10.43 7.87
CA ASP A 141 14.72 10.11 8.63
C ASP A 141 14.87 8.60 8.79
N GLN A 142 16.07 8.09 8.62
CA GLN A 142 16.37 6.67 8.71
C GLN A 142 15.93 6.09 10.06
N LYS A 143 16.13 6.81 11.15
CA LYS A 143 15.74 6.39 12.51
C LYS A 143 14.22 6.20 12.63
N PHE A 144 13.42 6.95 11.88
CA PHE A 144 11.98 6.72 11.85
C PHE A 144 11.65 5.39 11.18
N GLY A 145 12.21 5.11 10.00
CA GLY A 145 11.98 3.85 9.27
C GLY A 145 12.48 2.62 10.04
N GLU A 146 13.61 2.74 10.74
CA GLU A 146 14.21 1.65 11.54
C GLU A 146 13.28 1.15 12.65
N GLN A 147 12.38 1.97 13.16
CA GLN A 147 11.42 1.59 14.19
C GLN A 147 10.42 0.52 13.74
N PHE A 148 10.21 0.38 12.44
CA PHE A 148 9.31 -0.63 11.86
C PHE A 148 9.97 -2.00 11.69
N ILE A 149 11.31 -2.06 11.66
CA ILE A 149 12.07 -3.29 11.39
C ILE A 149 11.77 -4.34 12.47
N GLY A 150 11.52 -5.56 12.01
CA GLY A 150 11.20 -6.71 12.90
C GLY A 150 9.73 -6.80 13.30
N LEU A 151 8.88 -5.82 12.94
CA LEU A 151 7.44 -5.91 13.17
C LEU A 151 6.77 -6.80 12.13
N THR A 152 5.63 -7.35 12.52
CA THR A 152 4.74 -8.19 11.72
C THR A 152 3.31 -7.68 11.83
N LEU A 153 2.39 -8.24 11.05
CA LEU A 153 0.96 -7.91 11.18
C LEU A 153 0.40 -8.19 12.58
N LYS A 154 0.94 -9.18 13.31
CA LYS A 154 0.56 -9.46 14.70
C LYS A 154 0.69 -8.23 15.59
N ASP A 155 1.77 -7.45 15.41
CA ASP A 155 2.04 -6.26 16.19
C ASP A 155 1.02 -5.14 15.99
N PHE A 156 0.35 -5.13 14.82
CA PHE A 156 -0.62 -4.11 14.44
C PHE A 156 -2.07 -4.45 14.83
N TYR A 157 -2.40 -5.68 15.23
CA TYR A 157 -3.81 -6.01 15.54
C TYR A 157 -4.36 -5.26 16.76
N ASN A 158 -3.52 -4.95 17.73
CA ASN A 158 -3.91 -4.14 18.91
C ASN A 158 -3.87 -2.64 18.64
N TYR A 159 -3.45 -2.19 17.44
CA TYR A 159 -3.41 -0.79 17.04
C TYR A 159 -4.70 -0.41 16.34
N ASP A 160 -5.42 0.57 16.90
CA ASP A 160 -6.62 1.17 16.33
C ASP A 160 -6.20 2.32 15.41
N VAL A 161 -6.41 2.15 14.10
CA VAL A 161 -6.02 3.12 13.07
C VAL A 161 -6.88 4.40 13.12
N LEU A 162 -8.11 4.34 13.69
CA LEU A 162 -9.02 5.48 13.79
C LEU A 162 -8.64 6.40 14.96
N THR A 163 -8.28 5.82 16.10
CA THR A 163 -7.94 6.58 17.31
C THR A 163 -6.44 6.79 17.48
N GLY A 164 -5.61 5.96 16.85
CA GLY A 164 -4.16 5.97 17.02
C GLY A 164 -3.70 5.34 18.34
N LYS A 165 -4.58 4.62 19.05
CA LYS A 165 -4.30 4.00 20.33
C LYS A 165 -4.06 2.50 20.19
N THR A 166 -3.37 1.93 21.19
CA THR A 166 -3.22 0.48 21.33
C THR A 166 -4.11 -0.03 22.48
N SER A 167 -4.69 -1.22 22.29
CA SER A 167 -5.60 -1.86 23.26
C SER A 167 -4.94 -3.03 24.01
N GLY A 168 -3.63 -3.10 24.01
CA GLY A 168 -2.85 -4.18 24.66
C GLY A 168 -1.42 -4.20 24.12
N PRO A 169 -0.59 -5.16 24.52
CA PRO A 169 0.79 -5.24 24.06
C PRO A 169 0.88 -5.17 22.55
N SER A 170 1.63 -4.21 22.03
CA SER A 170 1.78 -3.95 20.60
C SER A 170 3.20 -3.48 20.30
N GLY A 171 3.83 -4.08 19.28
CA GLY A 171 5.11 -3.60 18.77
C GLY A 171 5.05 -2.19 18.19
N VAL A 172 3.83 -1.73 17.83
CA VAL A 172 3.60 -0.38 17.28
C VAL A 172 3.89 0.72 18.31
N GLU A 173 3.77 0.45 19.62
CA GLU A 173 4.05 1.43 20.69
C GLU A 173 5.50 1.93 20.71
N ARG A 174 6.44 1.16 20.14
CA ARG A 174 7.83 1.60 20.01
C ARG A 174 8.04 2.65 18.92
N ILE A 175 7.10 2.76 17.94
CA ILE A 175 7.19 3.70 16.87
C ILE A 175 6.79 5.08 17.40
N LYS A 176 7.73 5.99 17.44
CA LYS A 176 7.51 7.35 17.93
C LYS A 176 7.37 8.32 16.80
N ASN A 177 6.38 9.21 16.91
CA ASN A 177 6.24 10.34 16.01
C ASN A 177 7.49 11.23 16.15
N PRO A 178 8.22 11.51 15.06
CA PRO A 178 9.45 12.32 15.12
C PRO A 178 9.19 13.78 15.51
N VAL A 179 8.00 14.31 15.19
CA VAL A 179 7.56 15.66 15.60
C VAL A 179 6.05 15.65 15.85
N PRO A 180 5.57 16.25 16.96
CA PRO A 180 4.15 16.22 17.33
C PRO A 180 3.21 16.74 16.23
N GLU A 181 3.65 17.75 15.48
CA GLU A 181 2.87 18.38 14.43
C GLU A 181 2.65 17.48 13.19
N ALA A 182 3.44 16.43 13.06
CA ALA A 182 3.29 15.42 11.99
C ALA A 182 2.23 14.35 12.31
N GLU A 183 1.46 14.48 13.38
CA GLU A 183 0.57 13.41 13.91
C GLU A 183 -0.35 12.81 12.85
N PHE A 184 -0.93 13.62 11.97
CA PHE A 184 -1.80 13.11 10.91
C PHE A 184 -1.03 12.19 9.94
N ASP A 185 0.11 12.66 9.42
CA ASP A 185 0.91 11.91 8.45
C ASP A 185 1.59 10.70 9.12
N PHE A 186 1.97 10.82 10.38
CA PHE A 186 2.46 9.72 11.21
C PHE A 186 1.42 8.61 11.33
N ARG A 187 0.18 8.94 11.70
CA ARG A 187 -0.93 7.96 11.76
C ARG A 187 -1.27 7.37 10.40
N ALA A 188 -1.21 8.20 9.35
CA ALA A 188 -1.39 7.72 7.99
C ALA A 188 -0.30 6.70 7.60
N ALA A 189 0.94 6.91 8.02
CA ALA A 189 2.02 5.94 7.83
C ALA A 189 1.75 4.61 8.54
N LEU A 190 1.30 4.65 9.79
CA LEU A 190 0.95 3.45 10.56
C LEU A 190 -0.25 2.70 9.94
N ARG A 191 -1.30 3.42 9.52
CA ARG A 191 -2.45 2.84 8.82
C ARG A 191 -2.01 2.20 7.50
N GLY A 192 -1.20 2.90 6.71
CA GLY A 192 -0.65 2.39 5.46
C GLY A 192 0.19 1.14 5.67
N THR A 193 0.99 1.09 6.72
CA THR A 193 1.78 -0.10 7.08
C THR A 193 0.89 -1.27 7.45
N LYS A 194 -0.11 -1.07 8.32
CA LYS A 194 -1.08 -2.13 8.68
C LYS A 194 -1.80 -2.64 7.43
N LYS A 195 -2.25 -1.76 6.54
CA LYS A 195 -2.87 -2.12 5.26
C LYS A 195 -1.93 -2.93 4.37
N ASN A 196 -0.66 -2.52 4.22
CA ASN A 196 0.35 -3.28 3.49
C ASN A 196 0.46 -4.72 3.99
N LEU A 197 0.60 -4.87 5.29
CA LEU A 197 0.78 -6.20 5.93
C LEU A 197 -0.46 -7.09 5.78
N ILE A 198 -1.68 -6.53 5.88
CA ILE A 198 -2.93 -7.25 5.66
C ILE A 198 -3.01 -7.74 4.21
N LEU A 199 -2.76 -6.86 3.24
CA LEU A 199 -2.83 -7.23 1.82
C LEU A 199 -1.81 -8.30 1.44
N VAL A 200 -0.59 -8.22 1.97
CA VAL A 200 0.42 -9.26 1.75
C VAL A 200 0.01 -10.58 2.40
N ASP A 201 -0.57 -10.55 3.60
CA ASP A 201 -1.07 -11.75 4.28
C ASP A 201 -2.19 -12.42 3.51
N GLU A 202 -3.15 -11.64 2.97
CA GLU A 202 -4.25 -12.13 2.14
C GLU A 202 -3.78 -12.66 0.78
N PHE A 203 -2.88 -11.95 0.12
CA PHE A 203 -2.50 -12.26 -1.25
C PHE A 203 -1.47 -13.38 -1.36
N ILE A 204 -0.59 -13.54 -0.37
CA ILE A 204 0.61 -14.37 -0.49
C ILE A 204 0.84 -15.31 0.69
N LEU A 205 0.66 -14.83 1.94
CA LEU A 205 1.02 -15.60 3.13
C LEU A 205 -0.07 -16.57 3.58
N GLY A 206 -1.20 -16.64 2.84
CA GLY A 206 -2.29 -17.58 3.12
C GLY A 206 -2.98 -17.33 4.45
N ASN A 207 -3.17 -16.07 4.81
CA ASN A 207 -3.83 -15.66 6.05
C ASN A 207 -3.11 -16.16 7.33
N LYS A 208 -1.78 -16.26 7.26
CA LYS A 208 -0.92 -16.73 8.36
C LYS A 208 -1.19 -15.98 9.68
N TYR A 209 -1.46 -14.68 9.59
CA TYR A 209 -1.66 -13.81 10.74
C TYR A 209 -3.11 -13.68 11.20
N LEU A 210 -4.09 -14.23 10.48
CA LEU A 210 -5.52 -14.12 10.83
C LEU A 210 -5.82 -14.66 12.25
N GLN A 211 -5.12 -15.70 12.68
CA GLN A 211 -5.24 -16.28 14.01
C GLN A 211 -4.97 -15.31 15.17
N TYR A 212 -4.29 -14.20 14.92
CA TYR A 212 -4.00 -13.16 15.92
C TYR A 212 -5.03 -12.03 15.94
N GLN A 213 -5.98 -12.04 15.01
CA GLN A 213 -7.10 -11.10 15.02
C GLN A 213 -8.03 -11.48 16.17
N LYS A 214 -8.23 -10.57 17.14
CA LYS A 214 -9.21 -10.79 18.20
C LYS A 214 -10.60 -10.75 17.60
N THR A 215 -11.41 -11.75 17.92
CA THR A 215 -12.83 -11.73 17.55
C THR A 215 -13.50 -10.55 18.25
N VAL A 216 -14.34 -9.84 17.52
CA VAL A 216 -15.05 -8.61 17.96
C VAL A 216 -15.77 -8.76 19.32
N GLY A 217 -15.99 -9.99 19.80
CA GLY A 217 -16.62 -10.29 21.08
C GLY A 217 -15.71 -10.17 22.31
N GLU A 218 -14.37 -10.19 22.16
CA GLU A 218 -13.43 -10.09 23.29
C GLU A 218 -13.03 -8.65 23.65
N GLN A 219 -13.35 -7.69 22.81
CA GLN A 219 -13.06 -6.26 23.03
C GLN A 219 -14.08 -5.53 23.90
N LYS A 220 -15.14 -6.18 24.36
CA LYS A 220 -16.24 -5.61 25.18
C LYS A 220 -16.30 -6.14 26.61
N LYS A 221 -15.21 -6.70 27.14
CA LYS A 221 -15.12 -7.04 28.57
C LYS A 221 -14.06 -6.22 29.27
#